data_05213bd8f89ff13b67d7621ff095c41b
#
_entry.id   05213bd8f89ff13b67d7621ff095c41b
#
_cell.length_a   1.000
_cell.length_b   1.000
_cell.length_c   1.000
_cell.angle_alpha   90.00
_cell.angle_beta   90.00
_cell.angle_gamma   90.00
#
_symmetry.space_group_name_H-M   'P 1'
#
loop_
_entity.id
_entity.type
_entity.pdbx_description
1 polymer ?
#
loop_
_entity_poly.entity_id
_entity_poly.type
_entity_poly.pdbx_seq_one_letter_code
_entity_poly.pdbx_strand_id
1 'polypeptide(L)'
;RSPFSSIGPTSDNRIKPDLSAMGSGTFVVRNTGNTGTTSGTSVAAPLLASLVTGIIQRYDTLTKDEVIEVLKTTASQAQNPDMLLGYGIPDFNDVRQRLE
;
A
#
# COMPACT_ATOMS: atom_id res chain seq x y z
N ARG A 1 -5.84 -1.98 -12.29
CA ARG A 1 -6.33 -0.78 -11.59
C ARG A 1 -7.86 -0.79 -11.53
N SER A 2 -8.43 -0.54 -10.34
CA SER A 2 -9.89 -0.43 -10.19
C SER A 2 -10.41 0.89 -10.79
N PRO A 3 -11.64 0.92 -11.35
CA PRO A 3 -12.16 2.14 -11.98
C PRO A 3 -12.27 3.33 -11.03
N PHE A 4 -12.50 3.09 -9.75
CA PHE A 4 -12.62 4.16 -8.74
C PHE A 4 -11.27 4.66 -8.22
N SER A 5 -10.16 4.05 -8.61
CA SER A 5 -8.83 4.43 -8.13
C SER A 5 -8.45 5.82 -8.63
N SER A 6 -7.95 6.65 -7.74
CA SER A 6 -7.45 7.97 -8.11
C SER A 6 -6.24 7.86 -9.04
N ILE A 7 -6.11 8.85 -9.90
CA ILE A 7 -5.02 8.93 -10.87
C ILE A 7 -4.23 10.21 -10.61
N GLY A 8 -2.90 10.08 -10.52
CA GLY A 8 -2.02 11.25 -10.44
C GLY A 8 -1.86 11.94 -11.80
N PRO A 9 -0.92 12.86 -11.92
CA PRO A 9 -0.02 13.33 -10.85
C PRO A 9 -0.71 14.31 -9.89
N THR A 10 0.05 14.75 -8.88
CA THR A 10 -0.38 15.91 -8.09
C THR A 10 -0.29 17.18 -8.95
N SER A 11 -0.87 18.28 -8.46
CA SER A 11 -0.81 19.56 -9.18
C SER A 11 0.63 20.07 -9.36
N ASP A 12 1.55 19.64 -8.51
CA ASP A 12 2.97 19.97 -8.59
C ASP A 12 3.82 18.85 -9.22
N ASN A 13 3.18 17.97 -9.98
CA ASN A 13 3.80 16.90 -10.78
C ASN A 13 4.54 15.82 -9.98
N ARG A 14 4.14 15.56 -8.73
CA ARG A 14 4.63 14.38 -8.01
C ARG A 14 3.87 13.13 -8.42
N ILE A 15 4.54 11.98 -8.36
CA ILE A 15 3.89 10.69 -8.61
C ILE A 15 2.92 10.39 -7.44
N LYS A 16 1.65 10.17 -7.77
CA LYS A 16 0.61 9.69 -6.86
C LYS A 16 -0.34 8.78 -7.64
N PRO A 17 -0.88 7.75 -7.01
CA PRO A 17 -0.69 7.35 -5.61
C PRO A 17 0.75 6.92 -5.31
N ASP A 18 1.11 6.82 -4.03
CA ASP A 18 2.41 6.28 -3.64
C ASP A 18 2.47 4.76 -3.83
N LEU A 19 1.45 4.08 -3.29
CA LEU A 19 1.40 2.61 -3.26
C LEU A 19 -0.01 2.15 -3.59
N SER A 20 -0.14 0.86 -3.87
CA SER A 20 -1.42 0.23 -4.17
C SER A 20 -1.64 -1.00 -3.30
N ALA A 21 -2.90 -1.33 -3.05
CA ALA A 21 -3.33 -2.54 -2.37
C ALA A 21 -4.68 -2.97 -2.91
N MET A 22 -5.15 -4.17 -2.53
CA MET A 22 -6.39 -4.71 -3.03
C MET A 22 -7.60 -3.90 -2.55
N GLY A 23 -8.24 -3.20 -3.47
CA GLY A 23 -9.43 -2.38 -3.20
C GLY A 23 -10.70 -2.89 -3.88
N SER A 24 -10.63 -3.96 -4.67
CA SER A 24 -11.78 -4.58 -5.34
C SER A 24 -11.95 -6.00 -4.85
N GLY A 25 -13.18 -6.33 -4.41
CA GLY A 25 -13.48 -7.66 -3.90
C GLY A 25 -12.69 -8.03 -2.65
N THR A 26 -12.37 -7.06 -1.83
CA THR A 26 -11.58 -7.26 -0.62
C THR A 26 -12.44 -7.93 0.46
N PHE A 27 -11.90 -8.96 1.08
CA PHE A 27 -12.58 -9.72 2.13
C PHE A 27 -12.70 -8.89 3.40
N VAL A 28 -13.90 -8.85 3.97
CA VAL A 28 -14.20 -8.04 5.17
C VAL A 28 -15.11 -8.79 6.12
N VAL A 29 -15.12 -8.35 7.37
CA VAL A 29 -16.13 -8.76 8.36
C VAL A 29 -17.14 -7.62 8.48
N ARG A 30 -18.40 -7.94 8.27
CA ARG A 30 -19.50 -6.95 8.33
C ARG A 30 -19.94 -6.70 9.77
N ASN A 31 -20.66 -5.61 9.97
CA ASN A 31 -21.18 -5.25 11.30
C ASN A 31 -22.18 -6.28 11.87
N THR A 32 -22.71 -7.17 11.03
CA THR A 32 -23.56 -8.29 11.44
C THR A 32 -22.77 -9.48 11.95
N GLY A 33 -21.43 -9.46 11.85
CA GLY A 33 -20.56 -10.58 12.18
C GLY A 33 -20.31 -11.55 11.02
N ASN A 34 -21.04 -11.40 9.92
CA ASN A 34 -20.82 -12.22 8.72
C ASN A 34 -19.64 -11.70 7.91
N THR A 35 -19.03 -12.60 7.16
CA THR A 35 -17.95 -12.25 6.24
C THR A 35 -18.50 -11.99 4.83
N GLY A 36 -17.73 -11.25 4.04
CA GLY A 36 -18.09 -10.95 2.66
C GLY A 36 -16.98 -10.18 1.98
N THR A 37 -17.27 -9.64 0.81
CA THR A 37 -16.34 -8.79 0.07
C THR A 37 -16.93 -7.42 -0.15
N THR A 38 -16.06 -6.42 -0.25
CA THR A 38 -16.45 -5.06 -0.59
C THR A 38 -15.34 -4.40 -1.40
N SER A 39 -15.63 -3.23 -1.97
CA SER A 39 -14.67 -2.52 -2.82
C SER A 39 -14.60 -1.05 -2.43
N GLY A 40 -13.44 -0.46 -2.64
CA GLY A 40 -13.16 0.94 -2.37
C GLY A 40 -11.72 1.13 -1.92
N THR A 41 -11.22 2.34 -2.09
CA THR A 41 -9.92 2.73 -1.52
C THR A 41 -9.94 2.68 0.00
N SER A 42 -11.13 2.80 0.61
CA SER A 42 -11.33 2.68 2.05
C SER A 42 -11.04 1.29 2.60
N VAL A 43 -10.94 0.26 1.74
CA VAL A 43 -10.52 -1.08 2.17
C VAL A 43 -9.09 -1.41 1.72
N ALA A 44 -8.58 -0.72 0.71
CA ALA A 44 -7.17 -0.82 0.32
C ALA A 44 -6.25 -0.18 1.37
N ALA A 45 -6.62 0.98 1.88
CA ALA A 45 -5.80 1.72 2.85
C ALA A 45 -5.54 0.95 4.16
N PRO A 46 -6.53 0.27 4.77
CA PRO A 46 -6.27 -0.54 5.96
C PRO A 46 -5.30 -1.69 5.73
N LEU A 47 -5.27 -2.27 4.53
CA LEU A 47 -4.30 -3.32 4.21
C LEU A 47 -2.87 -2.78 4.26
N LEU A 48 -2.65 -1.59 3.68
CA LEU A 48 -1.35 -0.92 3.77
C LEU A 48 -1.03 -0.51 5.20
N ALA A 49 -2.00 0.00 5.95
CA ALA A 49 -1.82 0.39 7.35
C ALA A 49 -1.40 -0.82 8.20
N SER A 50 -2.00 -1.98 7.95
CA SER A 50 -1.65 -3.23 8.64
C SER A 50 -0.21 -3.65 8.33
N LEU A 51 0.20 -3.56 7.08
CA LEU A 51 1.58 -3.85 6.67
C LEU A 51 2.57 -2.91 7.35
N VAL A 52 2.28 -1.61 7.35
CA VAL A 52 3.12 -0.59 8.00
C VAL A 52 3.23 -0.88 9.50
N THR A 53 2.11 -1.23 10.15
CA THR A 53 2.11 -1.58 11.56
C THR A 53 3.03 -2.77 11.83
N GLY A 54 2.99 -3.80 11.00
CA GLY A 54 3.88 -4.96 11.12
C GLY A 54 5.34 -4.59 10.94
N ILE A 55 5.65 -3.70 10.00
CA ILE A 55 7.01 -3.23 9.78
C ILE A 55 7.53 -2.46 11.01
N ILE A 56 6.72 -1.55 11.55
CA ILE A 56 7.10 -0.76 12.73
C ILE A 56 7.27 -1.66 13.94
N GLN A 57 6.43 -2.68 14.10
CA GLN A 57 6.55 -3.63 15.19
C GLN A 57 7.85 -4.44 15.10
N ARG A 58 8.23 -4.85 13.90
CA ARG A 58 9.43 -5.68 13.67
C ARG A 58 10.71 -4.86 13.68
N TYR A 59 10.65 -3.61 13.19
CA TYR A 59 11.80 -2.72 13.01
C TYR A 59 11.52 -1.37 13.67
N ASP A 60 11.45 -1.38 14.99
CA ASP A 60 10.96 -0.25 15.79
C ASP A 60 11.89 0.96 15.82
N THR A 61 13.10 0.84 15.27
CA THR A 61 14.05 1.95 15.17
C THR A 61 13.92 2.77 13.89
N LEU A 62 13.09 2.31 12.93
CA LEU A 62 12.89 3.03 11.67
C LEU A 62 12.11 4.32 11.90
N THR A 63 12.53 5.39 11.23
CA THR A 63 11.75 6.63 11.17
C THR A 63 10.60 6.47 10.19
N LYS A 64 9.63 7.39 10.24
CA LYS A 64 8.53 7.45 9.28
C LYS A 64 9.04 7.49 7.84
N ASP A 65 10.03 8.33 7.57
CA ASP A 65 10.56 8.49 6.22
C ASP A 65 11.28 7.22 5.75
N GLU A 66 11.97 6.53 6.64
CA GLU A 66 12.61 5.25 6.31
C GLU A 66 11.60 4.17 5.99
N VAL A 67 10.47 4.12 6.70
CA VAL A 67 9.38 3.18 6.40
C VAL A 67 8.81 3.46 5.01
N ILE A 68 8.51 4.72 4.70
CA ILE A 68 7.99 5.10 3.39
C ILE A 68 8.99 4.73 2.29
N GLU A 69 10.26 5.02 2.50
CA GLU A 69 11.33 4.74 1.52
C GLU A 69 11.44 3.24 1.23
N VAL A 70 11.48 2.39 2.25
CA VAL A 70 11.61 0.94 2.05
C VAL A 70 10.38 0.36 1.36
N LEU A 71 9.19 0.88 1.66
CA LEU A 71 7.97 0.45 0.98
C LEU A 71 8.02 0.78 -0.51
N LYS A 72 8.42 2.00 -0.86
CA LYS A 72 8.49 2.43 -2.26
C LYS A 72 9.56 1.68 -3.04
N THR A 73 10.73 1.48 -2.45
CA THR A 73 11.87 0.88 -3.15
C THR A 73 11.75 -0.63 -3.31
N THR A 74 10.88 -1.29 -2.54
CA THR A 74 10.67 -2.74 -2.62
C THR A 74 9.31 -3.13 -3.22
N ALA A 75 8.46 -2.16 -3.56
CA ALA A 75 7.14 -2.44 -4.13
C ALA A 75 7.24 -3.00 -5.55
N SER A 76 6.14 -3.55 -6.03
CA SER A 76 6.11 -4.39 -7.24
C SER A 76 6.54 -3.70 -8.53
N GLN A 77 6.46 -2.37 -8.61
CA GLN A 77 6.93 -1.62 -9.78
C GLN A 77 7.83 -0.45 -9.39
N ALA A 78 8.67 -0.68 -8.38
CA ALA A 78 9.56 0.35 -7.83
C ALA A 78 10.50 0.95 -8.89
N GLN A 79 10.90 0.18 -9.90
CA GLN A 79 11.82 0.64 -10.95
C GLN A 79 11.11 1.49 -12.01
N ASN A 80 9.79 1.36 -12.15
CA ASN A 80 9.00 2.08 -13.14
C ASN A 80 7.68 2.54 -12.53
N PRO A 81 7.72 3.45 -11.54
CA PRO A 81 6.48 3.94 -10.93
C PRO A 81 5.67 4.75 -11.95
N ASP A 82 4.36 4.75 -11.79
CA ASP A 82 3.46 5.49 -12.65
C ASP A 82 2.36 6.20 -11.84
N MET A 83 1.48 6.89 -12.55
CA MET A 83 0.40 7.67 -11.95
C MET A 83 -0.87 6.85 -11.70
N LEU A 84 -0.86 5.56 -12.02
CA LEU A 84 -2.00 4.67 -11.84
C LEU A 84 -1.86 3.82 -10.59
N LEU A 85 -0.67 3.24 -10.35
CA LEU A 85 -0.39 2.35 -9.23
C LEU A 85 0.73 2.86 -8.33
N GLY A 86 1.33 4.00 -8.66
CA GLY A 86 2.47 4.53 -7.94
C GLY A 86 3.66 3.60 -8.04
N TYR A 87 4.30 3.29 -6.93
CA TYR A 87 5.41 2.33 -6.87
C TYR A 87 4.92 0.88 -6.83
N GLY A 88 3.60 0.67 -6.78
CA GLY A 88 2.99 -0.64 -6.85
C GLY A 88 2.58 -1.22 -5.50
N ILE A 89 2.51 -2.52 -5.43
CA ILE A 89 2.05 -3.26 -4.26
C ILE A 89 3.26 -3.66 -3.41
N PRO A 90 3.33 -3.23 -2.13
CA PRO A 90 4.40 -3.64 -1.24
C PRO A 90 4.19 -5.06 -0.72
N ASP A 91 5.29 -5.71 -0.33
CA ASP A 91 5.29 -7.06 0.24
C ASP A 91 6.22 -7.08 1.45
N PHE A 92 5.76 -7.69 2.56
CA PHE A 92 6.54 -7.74 3.79
C PHE A 92 7.86 -8.51 3.62
N ASN A 93 7.84 -9.60 2.84
CA ASN A 93 9.07 -10.39 2.63
C ASN A 93 10.12 -9.58 1.88
N ASP A 94 9.72 -8.78 0.90
CA ASP A 94 10.65 -7.93 0.15
C ASP A 94 11.23 -6.84 1.07
N VAL A 95 10.41 -6.27 1.94
CA VAL A 95 10.86 -5.31 2.95
C VAL A 95 11.87 -5.97 3.90
N ARG A 96 11.54 -7.17 4.39
CA ARG A 96 12.40 -7.91 5.32
C ARG A 96 13.75 -8.23 4.67
N GLN A 97 13.76 -8.69 3.43
CA GLN A 97 15.00 -8.98 2.72
C GLN A 97 15.87 -7.74 2.53
N ARG A 98 15.25 -6.59 2.29
CA ARG A 98 15.97 -5.32 2.14
C ARG A 98 16.60 -4.86 3.47
N LEU A 99 15.91 -5.08 4.60
CA LEU A 99 16.33 -4.59 5.91
C LEU A 99 17.23 -5.58 6.67
N GLU A 100 17.25 -6.85 6.26
CA GLU A 100 18.05 -7.92 6.88
C GLU A 100 19.08 -8.54 5.93
#